data_790270cc513d996097adb4a5ef75e156
#
_entry.id   790270cc513d996097adb4a5ef75e156
#
_cell.length_a   1.000
_cell.length_b   1.000
_cell.length_c   1.000
_cell.angle_alpha   90.00
_cell.angle_beta   90.00
_cell.angle_gamma   90.00
#
_symmetry.space_group_name_H-M   'P 1'
#
loop_
_entity.id
_entity.type
_entity.pdbx_description
1 polymer ?
#
loop_
_entity_poly.entity_id
_entity_poly.type
_entity_poly.pdbx_seq_one_letter_code
_entity_poly.pdbx_strand_id
1 'polypeptide(L)'
;MEYKYGTYSESQLSATKQYIRKQIFYLLLYVDPKTSNEYANVDVIKAFNGLQYKLGGLNSLLFEPPALVTVMSLLEAALMELQSQDEFDFSKYRKLVLDAGNEVVKIDDSSVDFNKVLSTCEQIERSMVNEEVI
;
A
#
# COMPACT_ATOMS: atom_id res chain seq x y z
N MET A 1 -17.22 -1.08 -0.36
CA MET A 1 -16.39 -0.89 0.82
C MET A 1 -16.54 0.54 1.31
N GLU A 2 -16.81 0.72 2.58
CA GLU A 2 -16.92 2.05 3.15
C GLU A 2 -15.66 2.43 3.89
N TYR A 3 -15.39 3.71 3.97
CA TYR A 3 -14.25 4.23 4.71
C TYR A 3 -14.68 5.51 5.46
N LYS A 4 -13.76 6.09 6.26
CA LYS A 4 -14.10 7.19 7.18
C LYS A 4 -14.91 8.33 6.59
N TYR A 5 -14.68 8.68 5.36
CA TYR A 5 -15.23 9.90 4.76
C TYR A 5 -16.10 9.64 3.54
N GLY A 6 -16.55 8.41 3.37
CA GLY A 6 -17.40 8.09 2.23
C GLY A 6 -17.41 6.60 1.90
N THR A 7 -17.73 6.31 0.64
CA THR A 7 -17.85 4.94 0.13
C THR A 7 -16.73 4.67 -0.85
N TYR A 8 -16.13 3.49 -0.74
CA TYR A 8 -15.07 3.06 -1.64
C TYR A 8 -15.53 1.79 -2.32
N SER A 9 -15.90 1.89 -3.59
CA SER A 9 -16.47 0.75 -4.32
C SER A 9 -15.41 -0.30 -4.63
N GLU A 10 -15.86 -1.53 -4.93
CA GLU A 10 -14.95 -2.60 -5.35
C GLU A 10 -14.14 -2.22 -6.57
N SER A 11 -14.77 -1.53 -7.53
CA SER A 11 -14.07 -1.10 -8.73
C SER A 11 -13.02 -0.03 -8.42
N GLN A 12 -13.31 0.89 -7.50
CA GLN A 12 -12.34 1.88 -7.05
C GLN A 12 -11.19 1.22 -6.30
N LEU A 13 -11.50 0.26 -5.43
CA LEU A 13 -10.47 -0.48 -4.70
C LEU A 13 -9.58 -1.25 -5.67
N SER A 14 -10.17 -1.93 -6.66
CA SER A 14 -9.43 -2.67 -7.67
C SER A 14 -8.50 -1.75 -8.46
N ALA A 15 -8.98 -0.59 -8.88
CA ALA A 15 -8.16 0.39 -9.61
C ALA A 15 -7.01 0.90 -8.74
N THR A 16 -7.28 1.17 -7.47
CA THR A 16 -6.27 1.62 -6.52
C THR A 16 -5.20 0.56 -6.29
N LYS A 17 -5.61 -0.70 -6.15
CA LYS A 17 -4.68 -1.82 -5.98
C LYS A 17 -3.79 -1.98 -7.21
N GLN A 18 -4.35 -1.87 -8.40
CA GLN A 18 -3.56 -1.94 -9.64
C GLN A 18 -2.55 -0.80 -9.70
N TYR A 19 -2.97 0.40 -9.33
CA TYR A 19 -2.07 1.55 -9.28
C TYR A 19 -0.92 1.32 -8.30
N ILE A 20 -1.24 0.85 -7.09
CA ILE A 20 -0.23 0.58 -6.07
C ILE A 20 0.75 -0.49 -6.55
N ARG A 21 0.25 -1.59 -7.12
CA ARG A 21 1.12 -2.66 -7.64
C ARG A 21 2.05 -2.14 -8.71
N LYS A 22 1.55 -1.27 -9.59
CA LYS A 22 2.36 -0.67 -10.64
C LYS A 22 3.46 0.21 -10.04
N GLN A 23 3.13 1.02 -9.05
CA GLN A 23 4.12 1.86 -8.38
C GLN A 23 5.18 1.02 -7.67
N ILE A 24 4.77 -0.06 -7.02
CA ILE A 24 5.70 -0.98 -6.37
C ILE A 24 6.63 -1.63 -7.40
N PHE A 25 6.08 -2.06 -8.53
CA PHE A 25 6.89 -2.67 -9.59
C PHE A 25 7.94 -1.71 -10.14
N TYR A 26 7.60 -0.42 -10.25
CA TYR A 26 8.57 0.57 -10.68
C TYR A 26 9.73 0.70 -9.69
N LEU A 27 9.49 0.52 -8.39
CA LEU A 27 10.58 0.53 -7.40
C LEU A 27 11.61 -0.57 -7.69
N LEU A 28 11.17 -1.68 -8.26
CA LEU A 28 12.07 -2.74 -8.69
C LEU A 28 12.82 -2.32 -9.96
N LEU A 29 12.12 -1.78 -10.96
CA LEU A 29 12.72 -1.38 -12.23
C LEU A 29 13.78 -0.31 -12.05
N TYR A 30 13.58 0.62 -11.11
CA TYR A 30 14.55 1.70 -10.86
C TYR A 30 15.91 1.18 -10.37
N VAL A 31 15.93 0.00 -9.77
CA VAL A 31 17.11 -0.55 -9.13
C VAL A 31 17.68 -1.77 -9.87
N ASP A 32 16.85 -2.46 -10.66
CA ASP A 32 17.28 -3.66 -11.40
C ASP A 32 18.41 -3.28 -12.39
N PRO A 33 19.57 -3.94 -12.33
CA PRO A 33 20.69 -3.65 -13.24
C PRO A 33 20.32 -3.70 -14.73
N LYS A 34 19.28 -4.46 -15.08
CA LYS A 34 18.86 -4.58 -16.48
C LYS A 34 18.06 -3.38 -16.98
N THR A 35 17.44 -2.63 -16.08
CA THR A 35 16.52 -1.55 -16.43
C THR A 35 16.88 -0.19 -15.83
N SER A 36 17.75 -0.16 -14.82
CA SER A 36 18.04 1.06 -14.05
C SER A 36 18.57 2.21 -14.91
N ASN A 37 19.24 1.93 -16.03
CA ASN A 37 19.74 2.98 -16.91
C ASN A 37 18.62 3.83 -17.50
N GLU A 38 17.45 3.24 -17.72
CA GLU A 38 16.28 3.96 -18.25
C GLU A 38 15.71 4.93 -17.22
N TYR A 39 16.02 4.72 -15.95
CA TYR A 39 15.48 5.50 -14.84
C TYR A 39 16.56 6.24 -14.07
N ALA A 40 17.67 6.56 -14.73
CA ALA A 40 18.83 7.19 -14.08
C ALA A 40 18.51 8.52 -13.41
N ASN A 41 17.47 9.22 -13.86
CA ASN A 41 17.07 10.51 -13.31
C ASN A 41 16.04 10.38 -12.16
N VAL A 42 15.63 9.17 -11.81
CA VAL A 42 14.63 8.95 -10.77
C VAL A 42 15.30 8.90 -9.40
N ASP A 43 14.79 9.70 -8.47
CA ASP A 43 15.21 9.62 -7.08
C ASP A 43 14.40 8.50 -6.42
N VAL A 44 15.00 7.33 -6.27
CA VAL A 44 14.32 6.14 -5.75
C VAL A 44 13.87 6.33 -4.30
N ILE A 45 14.69 6.97 -3.48
CA ILE A 45 14.34 7.23 -2.07
C ILE A 45 13.09 8.10 -1.99
N LYS A 46 13.04 9.12 -2.82
CA LYS A 46 11.88 10.01 -2.88
C LYS A 46 10.64 9.27 -3.37
N ALA A 47 10.81 8.35 -4.32
CA ALA A 47 9.71 7.51 -4.82
C ALA A 47 9.16 6.62 -3.71
N PHE A 48 10.03 5.99 -2.90
CA PHE A 48 9.60 5.21 -1.73
C PHE A 48 8.83 6.06 -0.74
N ASN A 49 9.39 7.21 -0.38
CA ASN A 49 8.75 8.09 0.62
C ASN A 49 7.39 8.59 0.14
N GLY A 50 7.28 8.95 -1.13
CA GLY A 50 6.01 9.37 -1.73
C GLY A 50 4.96 8.27 -1.72
N LEU A 51 5.36 7.06 -2.06
CA LEU A 51 4.45 5.91 -2.06
C LEU A 51 4.02 5.58 -0.62
N GLN A 52 4.95 5.54 0.33
CA GLN A 52 4.63 5.26 1.74
C GLN A 52 3.67 6.31 2.31
N TYR A 53 3.84 7.55 1.92
CA TYR A 53 2.92 8.61 2.34
C TYR A 53 1.50 8.34 1.84
N LYS A 54 1.37 7.99 0.57
CA LYS A 54 0.07 7.65 -0.03
C LYS A 54 -0.56 6.42 0.62
N LEU A 55 0.25 5.40 0.87
CA LEU A 55 -0.22 4.16 1.51
C LEU A 55 -0.66 4.43 2.95
N GLY A 56 0.06 5.29 3.67
CA GLY A 56 -0.32 5.68 5.03
C GLY A 56 -1.68 6.36 5.06
N GLY A 57 -1.95 7.25 4.12
CA GLY A 57 -3.25 7.89 4.00
C GLY A 57 -4.36 6.89 3.70
N LEU A 58 -4.13 5.99 2.75
CA LEU A 58 -5.09 4.94 2.40
C LEU A 58 -5.32 4.00 3.58
N ASN A 59 -4.26 3.61 4.27
CA ASN A 59 -4.34 2.74 5.43
C ASN A 59 -5.25 3.32 6.51
N SER A 60 -5.10 4.61 6.77
CA SER A 60 -5.94 5.31 7.73
C SER A 60 -7.40 5.34 7.29
N LEU A 61 -7.64 5.59 6.01
CA LEU A 61 -9.02 5.64 5.46
C LEU A 61 -9.70 4.27 5.47
N LEU A 62 -8.96 3.20 5.28
CA LEU A 62 -9.50 1.84 5.21
C LEU A 62 -9.46 1.09 6.55
N PHE A 63 -9.22 1.78 7.65
CA PHE A 63 -9.19 1.18 8.99
C PHE A 63 -8.07 0.15 9.17
N GLU A 64 -6.89 0.47 8.61
CA GLU A 64 -5.67 -0.31 8.82
C GLU A 64 -5.79 -1.79 8.46
N PRO A 65 -6.15 -2.11 7.20
CA PRO A 65 -6.23 -3.52 6.80
C PRO A 65 -4.88 -4.22 6.97
N PRO A 66 -4.85 -5.44 7.53
CA PRO A 66 -3.59 -6.14 7.79
C PRO A 66 -2.69 -6.29 6.58
N ALA A 67 -3.26 -6.58 5.40
CA ALA A 67 -2.46 -6.72 4.19
C ALA A 67 -1.76 -5.43 3.80
N LEU A 68 -2.43 -4.29 3.98
CA LEU A 68 -1.83 -2.99 3.66
C LEU A 68 -0.71 -2.66 4.64
N VAL A 69 -0.89 -2.96 5.92
CA VAL A 69 0.17 -2.81 6.92
C VAL A 69 1.37 -3.67 6.54
N THR A 70 1.13 -4.90 6.09
CA THR A 70 2.20 -5.80 5.63
C THR A 70 2.93 -5.22 4.42
N VAL A 71 2.19 -4.68 3.44
CA VAL A 71 2.78 -4.02 2.27
C VAL A 71 3.72 -2.90 2.70
N MET A 72 3.25 -2.04 3.60
CA MET A 72 4.05 -0.91 4.09
C MET A 72 5.30 -1.39 4.82
N SER A 73 5.20 -2.46 5.60
CA SER A 73 6.34 -3.04 6.32
C SER A 73 7.37 -3.63 5.37
N LEU A 74 6.92 -4.33 4.33
CA LEU A 74 7.82 -4.90 3.32
C LEU A 74 8.54 -3.81 2.53
N LEU A 75 7.83 -2.73 2.19
CA LEU A 75 8.44 -1.59 1.50
C LEU A 75 9.45 -0.88 2.38
N GLU A 76 9.17 -0.75 3.68
CA GLU A 76 10.12 -0.16 4.62
C GLU A 76 11.39 -1.01 4.69
N ALA A 77 11.24 -2.34 4.76
CA ALA A 77 12.38 -3.25 4.77
C ALA A 77 13.19 -3.14 3.47
N ALA A 78 12.52 -3.00 2.32
CA ALA A 78 13.19 -2.81 1.04
C ALA A 78 13.95 -1.50 1.00
N LEU A 79 13.37 -0.42 1.53
CA LEU A 79 14.05 0.87 1.61
C LEU A 79 15.27 0.79 2.52
N MET A 80 15.15 0.10 3.64
CA MET A 80 16.29 -0.10 4.55
C MET A 80 17.41 -0.87 3.87
N GLU A 81 17.08 -1.89 3.07
CA GLU A 81 18.08 -2.61 2.28
C GLU A 81 18.76 -1.69 1.28
N LEU A 82 17.97 -0.85 0.60
CA LEU A 82 18.50 0.10 -0.38
C LEU A 82 19.44 1.13 0.26
N GLN A 83 19.16 1.53 1.49
CA GLN A 83 19.95 2.51 2.22
C GLN A 83 21.02 1.89 3.10
N SER A 84 21.17 0.57 3.04
CA SER A 84 22.16 -0.13 3.85
C SER A 84 23.57 0.37 3.56
N GLN A 85 24.36 0.54 4.61
CA GLN A 85 25.77 0.92 4.47
C GLN A 85 26.63 -0.29 4.16
N ASP A 86 26.09 -1.49 4.34
CA ASP A 86 26.74 -2.71 3.95
C ASP A 86 26.54 -2.96 2.46
N GLU A 87 27.09 -4.06 1.93
CA GLU A 87 26.90 -4.40 0.55
C GLU A 87 25.42 -4.60 0.23
N PHE A 88 24.94 -3.87 -0.78
CA PHE A 88 23.54 -3.96 -1.20
C PHE A 88 23.24 -5.32 -1.84
N ASP A 89 22.28 -6.04 -1.30
CA ASP A 89 21.83 -7.33 -1.82
C ASP A 89 20.58 -7.12 -2.69
N PHE A 90 20.75 -7.06 -3.99
CA PHE A 90 19.64 -6.87 -4.93
C PHE A 90 18.63 -8.02 -4.84
N SER A 91 19.08 -9.26 -4.64
CA SER A 91 18.17 -10.41 -4.54
C SER A 91 17.22 -10.26 -3.37
N LYS A 92 17.73 -9.80 -2.23
CA LYS A 92 16.93 -9.52 -1.04
C LYS A 92 15.95 -8.37 -1.29
N TYR A 93 16.43 -7.29 -1.88
CA TYR A 93 15.59 -6.14 -2.26
C TYR A 93 14.46 -6.57 -3.19
N ARG A 94 14.82 -7.31 -4.24
CA ARG A 94 13.85 -7.81 -5.23
C ARG A 94 12.76 -8.65 -4.56
N LYS A 95 13.15 -9.55 -3.68
CA LYS A 95 12.18 -10.39 -2.98
C LYS A 95 11.22 -9.56 -2.14
N LEU A 96 11.74 -8.59 -1.40
CA LEU A 96 10.90 -7.72 -0.56
C LEU A 96 9.90 -6.93 -1.41
N VAL A 97 10.35 -6.36 -2.52
CA VAL A 97 9.48 -5.59 -3.41
C VAL A 97 8.43 -6.48 -4.06
N LEU A 98 8.81 -7.67 -4.53
CA LEU A 98 7.84 -8.59 -5.13
C LEU A 98 6.84 -9.11 -4.11
N ASP A 99 7.28 -9.39 -2.89
CA ASP A 99 6.38 -9.82 -1.82
C ASP A 99 5.38 -8.70 -1.48
N ALA A 100 5.84 -7.45 -1.44
CA ALA A 100 4.94 -6.32 -1.23
C ALA A 100 3.88 -6.23 -2.34
N GLY A 101 4.28 -6.36 -3.59
CA GLY A 101 3.34 -6.35 -4.72
C GLY A 101 2.32 -7.47 -4.65
N ASN A 102 2.74 -8.65 -4.19
CA ASN A 102 1.84 -9.80 -4.04
C ASN A 102 0.85 -9.61 -2.88
N GLU A 103 1.28 -8.93 -1.81
CA GLU A 103 0.40 -8.65 -0.68
C GLU A 103 -0.70 -7.65 -1.02
N VAL A 104 -0.48 -6.77 -1.99
CA VAL A 104 -1.50 -5.78 -2.40
C VAL A 104 -2.80 -6.46 -2.80
N VAL A 105 -2.73 -7.63 -3.43
CA VAL A 105 -3.92 -8.37 -3.87
C VAL A 105 -4.81 -8.72 -2.69
N LYS A 106 -4.24 -8.87 -1.52
CA LYS A 106 -4.95 -9.27 -0.31
C LYS A 106 -5.64 -8.11 0.41
N ILE A 107 -5.57 -6.89 -0.13
CA ILE A 107 -6.23 -5.72 0.48
C ILE A 107 -7.72 -5.71 0.11
N ASP A 108 -8.36 -6.84 0.07
CA ASP A 108 -9.78 -6.95 -0.22
C ASP A 108 -10.43 -7.88 0.80
N ASP A 109 -11.54 -8.47 0.42
CA ASP A 109 -12.32 -9.32 1.31
C ASP A 109 -11.53 -10.46 1.93
N SER A 110 -10.43 -10.90 1.31
CA SER A 110 -9.64 -12.01 1.84
C SER A 110 -8.75 -11.59 3.01
N SER A 111 -8.39 -10.29 3.10
CA SER A 111 -7.55 -9.79 4.18
C SER A 111 -8.27 -8.74 5.03
N VAL A 112 -9.27 -8.06 4.47
CA VAL A 112 -10.11 -7.12 5.18
C VAL A 112 -11.48 -7.76 5.32
N ASP A 113 -11.96 -7.92 6.55
CA ASP A 113 -13.32 -8.41 6.76
C ASP A 113 -14.30 -7.32 6.36
N PHE A 114 -14.81 -7.43 5.15
CA PHE A 114 -15.67 -6.43 4.55
C PHE A 114 -16.93 -6.18 5.39
N ASN A 115 -17.55 -7.23 5.87
CA ASN A 115 -18.74 -7.12 6.71
C ASN A 115 -18.44 -6.42 8.03
N LYS A 116 -17.28 -6.70 8.60
CA LYS A 116 -16.85 -6.07 9.84
C LYS A 116 -16.58 -4.58 9.61
N VAL A 117 -15.96 -4.23 8.49
CA VAL A 117 -15.70 -2.83 8.14
C VAL A 117 -17.01 -2.08 7.96
N LEU A 118 -17.95 -2.65 7.22
CA LEU A 118 -19.26 -2.03 7.01
C LEU A 118 -20.03 -1.88 8.32
N SER A 119 -20.02 -2.91 9.16
CA SER A 119 -20.69 -2.87 10.46
C SER A 119 -20.13 -1.76 11.35
N THR A 120 -18.81 -1.62 11.35
CA THR A 120 -18.13 -0.57 12.11
C THR A 120 -18.51 0.81 11.60
N CYS A 121 -18.54 0.99 10.28
CA CYS A 121 -18.93 2.25 9.66
C CYS A 121 -20.38 2.59 9.99
N GLU A 122 -21.29 1.61 9.91
CA GLU A 122 -22.70 1.81 10.26
C GLU A 122 -22.88 2.24 11.71
N GLN A 123 -22.13 1.65 12.61
CA GLN A 123 -22.18 2.02 14.04
C GLN A 123 -21.74 3.46 14.24
N ILE A 124 -20.65 3.85 13.59
CA ILE A 124 -20.16 5.21 13.67
C ILE A 124 -21.22 6.17 13.11
N GLU A 125 -21.81 5.83 11.97
CA GLU A 125 -22.81 6.64 11.36
C GLU A 125 -24.03 6.82 12.24
N ARG A 126 -24.56 5.77 12.80
CA ARG A 126 -25.72 5.85 13.70
C ARG A 126 -25.41 6.69 14.92
N SER A 127 -24.20 6.54 15.42
CA SER A 127 -23.74 7.29 16.58
C SER A 127 -23.68 8.78 16.25
N MET A 128 -23.19 9.12 15.10
CA MET A 128 -23.06 10.50 14.68
C MET A 128 -24.38 11.08 14.18
N VAL A 129 -25.26 10.26 13.60
CA VAL A 129 -26.47 10.76 13.10
C VAL A 129 -27.52 10.70 14.07
N ASN A 130 -27.53 9.91 14.95
CA ASN A 130 -28.45 9.84 16.04
C ASN A 130 -28.09 10.74 17.14
N GLU A 131 -27.17 11.05 16.98
CA GLU A 131 -26.28 12.01 16.91
C GLU A 131 -26.21 12.54 15.54
N GLU A 132 -25.73 11.81 14.45
CA GLU A 132 -25.61 11.90 13.18
C GLU A 132 -25.11 10.94 12.27
N VAL A 133 -24.81 10.84 11.19
CA VAL A 133 -24.28 9.85 10.55
C VAL A 133 -23.55 10.06 9.45
N ILE A 134 -23.36 10.27 8.87
CA ILE A 134 -22.59 10.08 7.85
C ILE A 134 -22.86 10.63 6.81
#